data_6072849031169e8e95ec298cab61aee3
#
_entry.id   6072849031169e8e95ec298cab61aee3
#
_cell.length_a   1.000
_cell.length_b   1.000
_cell.length_c   1.000
_cell.angle_alpha   90.00
_cell.angle_beta   90.00
_cell.angle_gamma   90.00
#
_symmetry.space_group_name_H-M   'P 1'
#
loop_
_entity.id
_entity.type
_entity.pdbx_description
1 polymer ?
#
loop_
_entity_poly.entity_id
_entity_poly.type
_entity_poly.pdbx_seq_one_letter_code
_entity_poly.pdbx_strand_id
1 'polypeptide(L)'
;KSSEITYKNGKLEGLMTRWYEYGQKQFEGTYKDGKEDGLFISWYENGQKEFEGINAGGFQDGLWKSWHTNGSKMAEENYKDGIRIGTHTFWYENRQKKGEYYYKDGRVFSSRCWDRNGNKTPCNFHPLKRLFK
;
A
#
# COMPACT_ATOMS: atom_id res chain seq x y z
N LYS A 1 20.57 12.37 7.93
CA LYS A 1 20.69 11.39 6.87
C LYS A 1 19.38 11.29 6.13
N SER A 2 19.36 11.64 4.85
CA SER A 2 18.13 11.69 4.07
C SER A 2 17.85 10.40 3.29
N SER A 3 18.90 9.68 2.86
CA SER A 3 18.71 8.43 2.13
C SER A 3 19.95 7.54 2.21
N GLU A 4 19.73 6.26 2.02
CA GLU A 4 20.78 5.25 1.92
C GLU A 4 20.40 4.28 0.82
N ILE A 5 21.29 4.12 -0.15
CA ILE A 5 21.03 3.39 -1.40
C ILE A 5 22.25 2.58 -1.75
N THR A 6 22.04 1.36 -2.24
CA THR A 6 23.12 0.50 -2.74
C THR A 6 22.93 0.28 -4.23
N TYR A 7 24.05 0.35 -4.98
CA TYR A 7 24.07 0.10 -6.42
C TYR A 7 24.97 -1.08 -6.75
N LYS A 8 24.58 -1.83 -7.76
CA LYS A 8 25.39 -2.90 -8.33
C LYS A 8 25.29 -2.83 -9.85
N ASN A 9 26.45 -2.74 -10.52
CA ASN A 9 26.50 -2.60 -11.99
C ASN A 9 25.63 -1.44 -12.49
N GLY A 10 25.63 -0.32 -11.75
CA GLY A 10 24.85 0.86 -12.11
C GLY A 10 23.36 0.79 -11.82
N LYS A 11 22.88 -0.30 -11.21
CA LYS A 11 21.47 -0.48 -10.89
C LYS A 11 21.27 -0.57 -9.38
N LEU A 12 20.10 -0.14 -8.92
CA LEU A 12 19.71 -0.27 -7.51
C LEU A 12 19.65 -1.74 -7.13
N GLU A 13 20.28 -2.08 -6.03
CA GLU A 13 20.35 -3.45 -5.53
C GLU A 13 20.29 -3.44 -4.01
N GLY A 14 19.40 -4.28 -3.43
CA GLY A 14 19.27 -4.39 -1.98
C GLY A 14 18.38 -3.31 -1.39
N LEU A 15 18.62 -3.00 -0.12
CA LEU A 15 17.77 -2.12 0.67
C LEU A 15 18.01 -0.66 0.34
N MET A 16 16.92 0.07 0.11
CA MET A 16 16.92 1.52 0.00
C MET A 16 16.11 2.08 1.16
N THR A 17 16.70 2.99 1.93
CA THR A 17 16.03 3.64 3.06
C THR A 17 16.07 5.15 2.87
N ARG A 18 14.96 5.80 3.17
CA ARG A 18 14.88 7.26 3.19
C ARG A 18 14.28 7.71 4.52
N TRP A 19 14.77 8.83 5.03
CA TRP A 19 14.33 9.42 6.30
C TRP A 19 13.73 10.79 6.08
N TYR A 20 12.76 11.14 6.94
CA TYR A 20 12.30 12.51 7.10
C TYR A 20 13.41 13.34 7.74
N GLU A 21 13.29 14.67 7.65
CA GLU A 21 14.26 15.61 8.22
C GLU A 21 14.59 15.34 9.68
N TYR A 22 13.61 14.88 10.45
CA TYR A 22 13.73 14.70 11.90
C TYR A 22 14.24 13.31 12.30
N GLY A 23 14.73 12.54 11.37
CA GLY A 23 15.33 11.25 11.66
C GLY A 23 14.38 10.04 11.66
N GLN A 24 13.09 10.25 11.53
CA GLN A 24 12.12 9.16 11.37
C GLN A 24 12.25 8.59 9.97
N LYS A 25 12.15 7.26 9.86
CA LYS A 25 12.13 6.62 8.54
C LYS A 25 10.89 7.07 7.77
N GLN A 26 11.08 7.35 6.50
CA GLN A 26 10.00 7.67 5.56
C GLN A 26 9.58 6.42 4.81
N PHE A 27 10.54 5.69 4.25
CA PHE A 27 10.25 4.39 3.66
C PHE A 27 11.51 3.53 3.58
N GLU A 28 11.28 2.22 3.45
CA GLU A 28 12.29 1.23 3.14
C GLU A 28 11.74 0.32 2.05
N GLY A 29 12.54 0.07 1.04
CA GLY A 29 12.19 -0.83 -0.05
C GLY A 29 13.38 -1.64 -0.49
N THR A 30 13.12 -2.85 -0.98
CA THR A 30 14.16 -3.74 -1.49
C THR A 30 14.14 -3.71 -3.01
N TYR A 31 15.32 -3.65 -3.60
CA TYR A 31 15.50 -3.56 -5.05
C TYR A 31 16.35 -4.70 -5.56
N LYS A 32 16.05 -5.15 -6.77
CA LYS A 32 16.82 -6.15 -7.50
C LYS A 32 16.88 -5.71 -8.96
N ASP A 33 18.11 -5.56 -9.47
CA ASP A 33 18.36 -5.14 -10.87
C ASP A 33 17.60 -3.86 -11.22
N GLY A 34 17.53 -2.92 -10.29
CA GLY A 34 16.91 -1.61 -10.48
C GLY A 34 15.39 -1.60 -10.31
N LYS A 35 14.78 -2.73 -10.01
CA LYS A 35 13.33 -2.85 -9.81
C LYS A 35 12.99 -3.15 -8.37
N GLU A 36 11.85 -2.64 -7.91
CA GLU A 36 11.34 -2.97 -6.58
C GLU A 36 11.06 -4.46 -6.52
N ASP A 37 11.64 -5.15 -5.55
CA ASP A 37 11.51 -6.59 -5.40
C ASP A 37 11.70 -6.96 -3.95
N GLY A 38 10.63 -7.42 -3.30
CA GLY A 38 10.62 -7.74 -1.90
C GLY A 38 9.77 -6.78 -1.07
N LEU A 39 10.05 -6.73 0.23
CA LEU A 39 9.27 -5.96 1.19
C LEU A 39 9.42 -4.46 0.97
N PHE A 40 8.29 -3.76 1.02
CA PHE A 40 8.23 -2.30 1.04
C PHE A 40 7.43 -1.86 2.26
N ILE A 41 7.97 -0.90 3.01
CA ILE A 41 7.27 -0.29 4.16
C ILE A 41 7.47 1.23 4.08
N SER A 42 6.40 1.98 4.33
CA SER A 42 6.49 3.43 4.49
C SER A 42 5.81 3.86 5.78
N TRP A 43 6.21 5.02 6.28
CA TRP A 43 5.71 5.57 7.54
C TRP A 43 5.31 7.03 7.35
N TYR A 44 4.31 7.45 8.10
CA TYR A 44 3.96 8.86 8.24
C TYR A 44 5.03 9.57 9.10
N GLU A 45 5.03 10.90 9.06
CA GLU A 45 5.94 11.71 9.88
C GLU A 45 5.77 11.42 11.38
N ASN A 46 4.56 11.04 11.82
CA ASN A 46 4.28 10.72 13.21
C ASN A 46 4.79 9.34 13.65
N GLY A 47 5.48 8.61 12.76
CA GLY A 47 6.04 7.30 13.06
C GLY A 47 5.09 6.13 12.86
N GLN A 48 3.82 6.36 12.58
CA GLN A 48 2.86 5.30 12.27
C GLN A 48 3.13 4.76 10.87
N LYS A 49 2.93 3.46 10.67
CA LYS A 49 3.03 2.87 9.33
C LYS A 49 2.00 3.49 8.40
N GLU A 50 2.38 3.69 7.16
CA GLU A 50 1.49 4.16 6.10
C GLU A 50 1.14 3.01 5.15
N PHE A 51 2.15 2.33 4.59
CA PHE A 51 1.97 1.21 3.68
C PHE A 51 2.91 0.07 4.04
N GLU A 52 2.49 -1.15 3.72
CA GLU A 52 3.33 -2.34 3.84
C GLU A 52 2.87 -3.38 2.82
N GLY A 53 3.81 -3.95 2.09
CA GLY A 53 3.50 -4.99 1.13
C GLY A 53 4.73 -5.53 0.44
N ILE A 54 4.51 -6.44 -0.49
CA ILE A 54 5.58 -7.09 -1.24
C ILE A 54 5.48 -6.67 -2.70
N ASN A 55 6.64 -6.34 -3.28
CA ASN A 55 6.78 -6.13 -4.72
C ASN A 55 7.55 -7.30 -5.32
N ALA A 56 7.26 -7.61 -6.57
CA ALA A 56 7.99 -8.61 -7.33
C ALA A 56 8.19 -8.08 -8.75
N GLY A 57 9.46 -7.96 -9.16
CA GLY A 57 9.80 -7.50 -10.51
C GLY A 57 9.28 -6.12 -10.85
N GLY A 58 9.10 -5.26 -9.85
CA GLY A 58 8.60 -3.89 -10.03
C GLY A 58 7.09 -3.75 -9.88
N PHE A 59 6.37 -4.83 -9.59
CA PHE A 59 4.92 -4.81 -9.46
C PHE A 59 4.48 -5.21 -8.06
N GLN A 60 3.36 -4.65 -7.59
CA GLN A 60 2.75 -5.09 -6.34
C GLN A 60 2.30 -6.56 -6.49
N ASP A 61 2.58 -7.37 -5.49
CA ASP A 61 2.28 -8.79 -5.50
C ASP A 61 1.87 -9.24 -4.11
N GLY A 62 0.70 -9.87 -4.00
CA GLY A 62 0.16 -10.32 -2.72
C GLY A 62 -0.58 -9.24 -1.96
N LEU A 63 -0.62 -9.38 -0.63
CA LEU A 63 -1.39 -8.51 0.25
C LEU A 63 -0.64 -7.21 0.53
N TRP A 64 -1.34 -6.09 0.30
CA TRP A 64 -0.88 -4.76 0.66
C TRP A 64 -1.80 -4.17 1.70
N LYS A 65 -1.21 -3.60 2.74
CA LYS A 65 -1.93 -2.97 3.85
C LYS A 65 -1.59 -1.50 3.92
N SER A 66 -2.57 -0.70 4.32
CA SER A 66 -2.33 0.72 4.62
C SER A 66 -3.09 1.13 5.86
N TRP A 67 -2.62 2.21 6.46
CA TRP A 67 -3.16 2.72 7.73
C TRP A 67 -3.41 4.21 7.64
N HIS A 68 -4.40 4.67 8.40
CA HIS A 68 -4.65 6.10 8.61
C HIS A 68 -3.57 6.68 9.52
N THR A 69 -3.47 7.99 9.56
CA THR A 69 -2.48 8.67 10.42
C THR A 69 -2.69 8.39 11.91
N ASN A 70 -3.90 8.01 12.32
CA ASN A 70 -4.19 7.64 13.71
C ASN A 70 -3.83 6.19 14.04
N GLY A 71 -3.22 5.46 13.10
CA GLY A 71 -2.79 4.08 13.28
C GLY A 71 -3.86 3.03 13.00
N SER A 72 -5.12 3.43 12.76
CA SER A 72 -6.16 2.47 12.41
C SER A 72 -6.01 2.04 10.94
N LYS A 73 -6.45 0.83 10.64
CA LYS A 73 -6.30 0.27 9.29
C LYS A 73 -7.14 1.05 8.29
N MET A 74 -6.56 1.37 7.14
CA MET A 74 -7.24 2.04 6.04
C MET A 74 -7.68 1.06 4.97
N ALA A 75 -6.81 0.12 4.59
CA ALA A 75 -7.11 -0.80 3.51
C ALA A 75 -6.31 -2.09 3.60
N GLU A 76 -6.90 -3.16 3.07
CA GLU A 76 -6.23 -4.40 2.74
C GLU A 76 -6.54 -4.71 1.29
N GLU A 77 -5.50 -4.82 0.47
CA GLU A 77 -5.63 -4.96 -0.96
C GLU A 77 -4.78 -6.12 -1.45
N ASN A 78 -5.29 -6.87 -2.42
CA ASN A 78 -4.59 -8.02 -2.99
C ASN A 78 -4.23 -7.75 -4.44
N TYR A 79 -2.99 -8.10 -4.80
CA TYR A 79 -2.45 -7.88 -6.14
C TYR A 79 -1.77 -9.11 -6.67
N LYS A 80 -1.79 -9.25 -7.99
CA LYS A 80 -0.98 -10.22 -8.71
C LYS A 80 -0.38 -9.50 -9.92
N ASP A 81 0.96 -9.42 -9.95
CA ASP A 81 1.68 -8.72 -11.03
C ASP A 81 1.14 -7.30 -11.27
N GLY A 82 0.84 -6.57 -10.18
CA GLY A 82 0.33 -5.21 -10.24
C GLY A 82 -1.16 -5.07 -10.51
N ILE A 83 -1.85 -6.19 -10.72
CA ILE A 83 -3.28 -6.19 -11.04
C ILE A 83 -4.07 -6.54 -9.80
N ARG A 84 -5.14 -5.81 -9.53
CA ARG A 84 -6.02 -6.07 -8.39
C ARG A 84 -6.76 -7.37 -8.58
N ILE A 85 -6.72 -8.24 -7.56
CA ILE A 85 -7.41 -9.52 -7.55
C ILE A 85 -8.09 -9.72 -6.19
N GLY A 86 -9.15 -10.53 -6.18
CA GLY A 86 -9.80 -10.96 -4.96
C GLY A 86 -10.43 -9.81 -4.18
N THR A 87 -10.48 -9.95 -2.87
CA THR A 87 -11.17 -9.01 -1.99
C THR A 87 -10.27 -7.86 -1.59
N HIS A 88 -10.80 -6.64 -1.72
CA HIS A 88 -10.18 -5.42 -1.23
C HIS A 88 -11.12 -4.81 -0.21
N THR A 89 -10.61 -4.51 0.99
CA THR A 89 -11.41 -3.97 2.09
C THR A 89 -10.86 -2.62 2.50
N PHE A 90 -11.77 -1.68 2.75
CA PHE A 90 -11.44 -0.31 3.13
C PHE A 90 -12.20 0.07 4.40
N TRP A 91 -11.56 0.88 5.25
CA TRP A 91 -12.12 1.34 6.52
C TRP A 91 -12.00 2.84 6.67
N TYR A 92 -12.96 3.42 7.35
CA TYR A 92 -12.86 4.80 7.84
C TYR A 92 -11.88 4.87 9.01
N GLU A 93 -11.45 6.07 9.35
CA GLU A 93 -10.53 6.29 10.49
C GLU A 93 -11.18 5.96 11.85
N ASN A 94 -12.51 5.86 11.92
CA ASN A 94 -13.24 5.42 13.12
C ASN A 94 -13.37 3.90 13.21
N ARG A 95 -12.68 3.15 12.33
CA ARG A 95 -12.63 1.69 12.25
C ARG A 95 -13.88 1.03 11.70
N GLN A 96 -14.88 1.81 11.29
CA GLN A 96 -16.04 1.28 10.58
C GLN A 96 -15.64 0.91 9.16
N LYS A 97 -16.16 -0.21 8.68
CA LYS A 97 -15.89 -0.66 7.31
C LYS A 97 -16.53 0.35 6.34
N LYS A 98 -15.74 0.75 5.33
CA LYS A 98 -16.18 1.68 4.30
C LYS A 98 -16.64 0.96 3.05
N GLY A 99 -15.93 -0.10 2.65
CA GLY A 99 -16.29 -0.84 1.47
C GLY A 99 -15.55 -2.15 1.33
N GLU A 100 -16.19 -3.08 0.65
CA GLU A 100 -15.60 -4.35 0.24
C GLU A 100 -15.78 -4.46 -1.26
N TYR A 101 -14.69 -4.69 -1.98
CA TYR A 101 -14.68 -4.81 -3.43
C TYR A 101 -14.09 -6.14 -3.80
N TYR A 102 -14.78 -6.89 -4.63
CA TYR A 102 -14.27 -8.13 -5.18
C TYR A 102 -13.84 -7.89 -6.62
N TYR A 103 -12.56 -8.18 -6.92
CA TYR A 103 -11.98 -7.97 -8.25
C TYR A 103 -11.80 -9.29 -8.97
N LYS A 104 -12.14 -9.30 -10.24
CA LYS A 104 -11.91 -10.41 -11.14
C LYS A 104 -11.35 -9.84 -12.45
N ASP A 105 -10.21 -10.39 -12.89
CA ASP A 105 -9.53 -9.91 -14.11
C ASP A 105 -9.26 -8.39 -14.07
N GLY A 106 -8.89 -7.87 -12.90
CA GLY A 106 -8.55 -6.45 -12.71
C GLY A 106 -9.74 -5.52 -12.63
N ARG A 107 -10.96 -6.04 -12.64
CA ARG A 107 -12.21 -5.24 -12.62
C ARG A 107 -13.06 -5.57 -11.42
N VAL A 108 -13.82 -4.60 -10.95
CA VAL A 108 -14.77 -4.81 -9.86
C VAL A 108 -15.89 -5.72 -10.36
N PHE A 109 -16.00 -6.91 -9.72
CA PHE A 109 -17.06 -7.86 -10.00
C PHE A 109 -18.27 -7.61 -9.09
N SER A 110 -18.02 -7.29 -7.83
CA SER A 110 -19.07 -6.97 -6.87
C SER A 110 -18.52 -6.04 -5.80
N SER A 111 -19.40 -5.28 -5.16
CA SER A 111 -18.99 -4.36 -4.10
C SER A 111 -20.13 -4.13 -3.11
N ARG A 112 -19.75 -3.83 -1.87
CA ARG A 112 -20.67 -3.42 -0.80
C ARG A 112 -20.02 -2.27 -0.06
N CYS A 113 -20.81 -1.25 0.28
CA CYS A 113 -20.27 -0.08 0.97
C CYS A 113 -21.16 0.34 2.12
N TRP A 114 -20.57 1.04 3.09
CA TRP A 114 -21.22 1.52 4.29
C TRP A 114 -20.79 2.95 4.58
N ASP A 115 -21.67 3.71 5.23
CA ASP A 115 -21.32 5.05 5.68
C ASP A 115 -20.56 4.99 7.01
N ARG A 116 -20.19 6.15 7.56
CA ARG A 116 -19.41 6.24 8.79
C ARG A 116 -20.13 5.71 10.02
N ASN A 117 -21.45 5.58 9.94
CA ASN A 117 -22.28 5.08 11.02
C ASN A 117 -22.57 3.58 10.90
N GLY A 118 -22.03 2.93 9.87
CA GLY A 118 -22.21 1.52 9.63
C GLY A 118 -23.46 1.19 8.83
N ASN A 119 -24.15 2.17 8.30
CA ASN A 119 -25.35 1.94 7.48
C ASN A 119 -24.94 1.64 6.05
N LYS A 120 -25.61 0.66 5.44
CA LYS A 120 -25.34 0.29 4.06
C LYS A 120 -25.65 1.46 3.12
N THR A 121 -24.77 1.69 2.16
CA THR A 121 -24.88 2.80 1.20
C THR A 121 -24.34 2.37 -0.16
N PRO A 122 -24.76 3.01 -1.26
CA PRO A 122 -24.13 2.77 -2.55
C PRO A 122 -22.63 3.07 -2.51
N CYS A 123 -21.87 2.35 -3.31
CA CYS A 123 -20.41 2.59 -3.41
C CYS A 123 -20.18 3.79 -4.33
N ASN A 124 -19.86 4.93 -3.71
CA ASN A 124 -19.66 6.20 -4.43
C ASN A 124 -18.20 6.56 -4.60
N PHE A 125 -17.27 5.76 -4.04
CA PHE A 125 -15.87 6.01 -4.25
C PHE A 125 -15.26 4.89 -5.09
N HIS A 126 -14.18 5.23 -5.77
CA HIS A 126 -13.39 4.23 -6.49
C HIS A 126 -12.03 4.15 -5.82
N PRO A 127 -11.58 2.94 -5.44
CA PRO A 127 -10.24 2.80 -4.87
C PRO A 127 -9.20 3.35 -5.84
N LEU A 128 -8.39 4.27 -5.36
CA LEU A 128 -7.37 4.90 -6.19
C LEU A 128 -6.28 3.88 -6.52
N LYS A 129 -5.78 3.98 -7.75
CA LYS A 129 -4.62 3.22 -8.17
C LYS A 129 -3.41 3.78 -7.42
N ARG A 130 -2.66 2.91 -6.74
CA ARG A 130 -1.46 3.34 -6.04
C ARG A 130 -0.32 3.51 -7.03
N LEU A 131 0.38 4.61 -6.88
CA LEU A 131 1.57 4.90 -7.67
C LEU A 131 2.77 4.84 -6.75
N PHE A 132 3.62 3.86 -6.96
CA PHE A 132 4.89 3.74 -6.27
C PHE A 132 5.99 4.19 -7.22
N LYS A 133 6.78 5.11 -6.77
CA LYS A 133 7.88 5.64 -7.57
C LYS A 133 9.19 5.46 -6.85
#